data_6b8b934ee7e015ca6fc1a0010278747b
#
_entry.id   6b8b934ee7e015ca6fc1a0010278747b
#
_cell.length_a   1.000
_cell.length_b   1.000
_cell.length_c   1.000
_cell.angle_alpha   90.00
_cell.angle_beta   90.00
_cell.angle_gamma   90.00
#
_symmetry.space_group_name_H-M   'P 1'
#
loop_
_entity.id
_entity.type
_entity.pdbx_description
1 polymer ?
#
loop_
_entity_poly.entity_id
_entity_poly.type
_entity_poly.pdbx_seq_one_letter_code
_entity_poly.pdbx_strand_id
1 'polypeptide(L)'
;MNGLRRKAAMLRTSVGLAAITAAIGIIPGVAQQSHPATVPVTAAPAPAPAPVPDPMRTDWANLKRFHDEDVALAAPAAGVKRVVFMGDSITQGWVHNGVPPEPADAAKDWVNRGISGQTTPQMLIRFRPDVIDLKPSVVVILAGINDIAGNTGPMTLEETEGNLASMAELAAAHGIKVVMCSIMPAFDFPWRPGLEPAPKVIAVNTWMKAYAAEHGFVYVDYHSAMVDSRGGLPKTLSNDGVHPLKAGYAIMLPLVEAGIAKALAAN
;
A
#
# COMPACT_ATOMS: atom_id res chain seq x y z
N MET A 1 51.82 26.87 16.18
CA MET A 1 51.43 28.22 16.68
C MET A 1 49.96 28.15 17.02
N ASN A 2 49.67 28.40 18.30
CA ASN A 2 48.40 28.79 19.00
C ASN A 2 47.13 28.04 18.61
N GLY A 3 46.47 27.25 19.38
CA GLY A 3 46.30 27.25 20.87
C GLY A 3 45.10 28.08 21.32
N LEU A 4 43.93 27.45 21.54
CA LEU A 4 42.95 27.99 22.52
C LEU A 4 41.95 26.89 22.95
N ARG A 5 42.19 26.42 24.18
CA ARG A 5 41.26 25.63 24.98
C ARG A 5 40.21 26.57 25.58
N ARG A 6 38.92 26.19 25.58
CA ARG A 6 37.92 26.76 26.47
C ARG A 6 37.31 25.69 27.35
N LYS A 7 37.39 26.00 28.67
CA LYS A 7 36.96 25.18 29.80
C LYS A 7 35.45 25.17 29.95
N ALA A 8 34.91 24.02 30.32
CA ALA A 8 33.55 23.85 30.83
C ALA A 8 33.50 24.19 32.31
N ALA A 9 32.54 25.00 32.72
CA ALA A 9 32.21 25.28 34.11
C ALA A 9 31.00 24.47 34.56
N MET A 10 31.19 23.62 35.56
CA MET A 10 30.13 22.94 36.30
C MET A 10 29.50 23.89 37.30
N LEU A 11 28.19 24.02 37.27
CA LEU A 11 27.41 24.68 38.34
C LEU A 11 26.69 23.59 39.14
N ARG A 12 27.07 23.45 40.41
CA ARG A 12 26.37 22.60 41.39
C ARG A 12 25.39 23.49 42.16
N THR A 13 24.10 23.11 42.17
CA THR A 13 23.10 23.69 43.10
C THR A 13 22.71 22.63 44.12
N SER A 14 22.99 22.93 45.34
CA SER A 14 22.61 22.21 46.56
C SER A 14 21.18 22.58 46.99
N VAL A 15 20.37 21.58 47.27
CA VAL A 15 19.01 21.71 47.82
C VAL A 15 19.09 21.42 49.33
N GLY A 16 18.74 22.41 50.15
CA GLY A 16 18.68 22.29 51.61
C GLY A 16 17.37 21.62 52.07
N LEU A 17 17.54 20.75 53.05
CA LEU A 17 16.46 20.03 53.74
C LEU A 17 16.04 20.84 54.98
N ALA A 18 14.79 21.30 55.08
CA ALA A 18 14.23 21.94 56.27
C ALA A 18 13.36 20.93 57.04
N ALA A 19 13.74 20.66 58.28
CA ALA A 19 12.97 19.86 59.21
C ALA A 19 11.97 20.74 59.96
N ILE A 20 10.71 20.33 60.02
CA ILE A 20 9.67 20.94 60.86
C ILE A 20 9.27 19.95 61.95
N THR A 21 9.55 20.33 63.20
CA THR A 21 9.11 19.64 64.41
C THR A 21 7.68 20.05 64.75
N ALA A 22 6.77 19.12 64.94
CA ALA A 22 5.41 19.34 65.42
C ALA A 22 5.25 18.91 66.89
N ALA A 23 4.71 19.81 67.72
CA ALA A 23 4.42 19.59 69.14
C ALA A 23 3.09 18.84 69.31
N ILE A 24 3.07 17.93 70.29
CA ILE A 24 1.92 17.11 70.71
C ILE A 24 1.13 17.90 71.75
N GLY A 25 -0.16 18.11 71.51
CA GLY A 25 -1.13 18.59 72.51
C GLY A 25 -2.21 17.54 72.75
N ILE A 26 -2.34 17.04 73.99
CA ILE A 26 -3.33 16.06 74.38
C ILE A 26 -4.54 16.83 74.98
N ILE A 27 -5.77 16.50 74.51
CA ILE A 27 -7.03 16.83 75.16
C ILE A 27 -7.95 15.62 75.11
N PRO A 28 -8.53 15.16 76.22
CA PRO A 28 -9.47 14.06 76.25
C PRO A 28 -10.93 14.56 76.10
N GLY A 29 -11.64 13.99 75.17
CA GLY A 29 -13.11 14.18 75.02
C GLY A 29 -13.74 12.94 74.43
N VAL A 30 -14.44 12.17 75.29
CA VAL A 30 -15.23 11.02 74.86
C VAL A 30 -16.48 11.52 74.13
N ALA A 31 -16.58 11.25 72.82
CA ALA A 31 -17.79 11.44 72.04
C ALA A 31 -18.20 10.09 71.42
N GLN A 32 -19.43 9.74 71.68
CA GLN A 32 -20.13 8.55 71.24
C GLN A 32 -20.12 8.44 69.72
N GLN A 33 -19.52 7.39 69.21
CA GLN A 33 -19.47 7.13 67.74
C GLN A 33 -20.81 6.55 67.29
N SER A 34 -21.58 7.35 66.55
CA SER A 34 -22.63 6.88 65.68
C SER A 34 -21.99 6.20 64.45
N HIS A 35 -22.34 4.94 64.21
CA HIS A 35 -21.88 4.20 63.03
C HIS A 35 -22.45 4.88 61.77
N PRO A 36 -21.64 5.28 60.83
CA PRO A 36 -22.15 5.72 59.52
C PRO A 36 -22.74 4.53 58.77
N ALA A 37 -23.93 4.73 58.23
CA ALA A 37 -24.59 3.77 57.35
C ALA A 37 -23.64 3.48 56.15
N THR A 38 -23.41 2.18 55.91
CA THR A 38 -22.67 1.71 54.74
C THR A 38 -23.44 2.07 53.46
N VAL A 39 -22.96 3.08 52.75
CA VAL A 39 -23.41 3.41 51.41
C VAL A 39 -22.97 2.26 50.49
N PRO A 40 -23.86 1.63 49.70
CA PRO A 40 -23.43 0.62 48.77
C PRO A 40 -22.49 1.25 47.74
N VAL A 41 -21.25 0.79 47.69
CA VAL A 41 -20.29 1.14 46.65
C VAL A 41 -20.80 0.48 45.37
N THR A 42 -21.46 1.25 44.53
CA THR A 42 -21.75 0.81 43.16
C THR A 42 -20.41 0.58 42.49
N ALA A 43 -20.15 -0.67 42.05
CA ALA A 43 -18.96 -1.01 41.29
C ALA A 43 -18.84 -0.06 40.08
N ALA A 44 -17.67 0.53 39.91
CA ALA A 44 -17.39 1.34 38.73
C ALA A 44 -17.68 0.50 37.45
N PRO A 45 -18.26 1.10 36.40
CA PRO A 45 -18.48 0.40 35.16
C PRO A 45 -17.14 -0.11 34.63
N ALA A 46 -17.16 -1.34 34.11
CA ALA A 46 -15.94 -1.91 33.49
C ALA A 46 -15.39 -0.95 32.43
N PRO A 47 -14.06 -0.79 32.34
CA PRO A 47 -13.46 0.08 31.34
C PRO A 47 -13.93 -0.35 29.93
N ALA A 48 -14.28 0.63 29.10
CA ALA A 48 -14.66 0.38 27.72
C ALA A 48 -13.54 -0.40 27.03
N PRO A 49 -13.88 -1.37 26.15
CA PRO A 49 -12.86 -2.10 25.39
C PRO A 49 -11.96 -1.11 24.66
N ALA A 50 -10.66 -1.39 24.67
CA ALA A 50 -9.70 -0.56 23.96
C ALA A 50 -10.12 -0.44 22.47
N PRO A 51 -10.03 0.75 21.87
CA PRO A 51 -10.36 0.93 20.46
C PRO A 51 -9.52 -0.03 19.62
N VAL A 52 -10.17 -0.75 18.70
CA VAL A 52 -9.46 -1.59 17.72
C VAL A 52 -8.52 -0.69 16.94
N PRO A 53 -7.21 -1.01 16.85
CA PRO A 53 -6.27 -0.19 16.11
C PRO A 53 -6.73 -0.03 14.66
N ASP A 54 -6.79 1.20 14.17
CA ASP A 54 -7.05 1.51 12.77
C ASP A 54 -5.90 0.95 11.93
N PRO A 55 -6.13 -0.01 11.02
CA PRO A 55 -5.08 -0.58 10.17
C PRO A 55 -4.29 0.48 9.41
N MET A 56 -4.94 1.57 8.98
CA MET A 56 -4.30 2.70 8.31
C MET A 56 -3.29 3.44 9.18
N ARG A 57 -3.35 3.27 10.51
CA ARG A 57 -2.38 3.87 11.45
C ARG A 57 -1.31 2.90 11.92
N THR A 58 -1.55 1.60 11.79
CA THR A 58 -0.65 0.56 12.30
C THR A 58 0.11 -0.18 11.21
N ASP A 59 -0.48 -0.32 10.02
CA ASP A 59 0.13 -0.95 8.84
C ASP A 59 -0.46 -0.32 7.57
N TRP A 60 -0.15 0.95 7.34
CA TRP A 60 -0.71 1.75 6.25
C TRP A 60 -0.52 1.14 4.85
N ALA A 61 0.63 0.53 4.62
CA ALA A 61 0.93 -0.15 3.35
C ALA A 61 0.42 -1.60 3.30
N ASN A 62 -0.17 -2.11 4.40
CA ASN A 62 -0.65 -3.48 4.54
C ASN A 62 0.46 -4.53 4.28
N LEU A 63 1.62 -4.32 4.90
CA LEU A 63 2.81 -5.18 4.78
C LEU A 63 2.55 -6.62 5.27
N LYS A 64 1.59 -6.79 6.17
CA LYS A 64 1.23 -8.10 6.70
C LYS A 64 0.39 -8.94 5.72
N ARG A 65 -0.19 -8.31 4.69
CA ARG A 65 -1.17 -8.97 3.82
C ARG A 65 -0.66 -10.23 3.15
N PHE A 66 0.57 -10.23 2.69
CA PHE A 66 1.19 -11.36 2.00
C PHE A 66 2.37 -11.96 2.76
N HIS A 67 2.71 -11.43 3.94
CA HIS A 67 3.91 -11.82 4.69
C HIS A 67 4.07 -13.35 4.85
N ASP A 68 3.03 -14.03 5.32
CA ASP A 68 3.11 -15.48 5.57
C ASP A 68 3.17 -16.29 4.26
N GLU A 69 2.48 -15.81 3.22
CA GLU A 69 2.53 -16.38 1.88
C GLU A 69 3.93 -16.21 1.26
N ASP A 70 4.54 -15.03 1.43
CA ASP A 70 5.87 -14.72 0.90
C ASP A 70 6.97 -15.53 1.61
N VAL A 71 6.86 -15.68 2.93
CA VAL A 71 7.77 -16.53 3.71
C VAL A 71 7.68 -18.00 3.32
N ALA A 72 6.45 -18.47 3.02
CA ALA A 72 6.22 -19.87 2.62
C ALA A 72 6.54 -20.12 1.12
N LEU A 73 6.67 -19.06 0.31
CA LEU A 73 6.88 -19.19 -1.12
C LEU A 73 8.29 -19.70 -1.42
N ALA A 74 8.38 -20.91 -1.99
CA ALA A 74 9.65 -21.48 -2.40
C ALA A 74 10.37 -20.60 -3.44
N ALA A 75 11.70 -20.67 -3.49
CA ALA A 75 12.45 -20.04 -4.57
C ALA A 75 11.98 -20.56 -5.94
N PRO A 76 12.01 -19.75 -7.01
CA PRO A 76 11.65 -20.20 -8.35
C PRO A 76 12.45 -21.45 -8.72
N ALA A 77 11.78 -22.48 -9.27
CA ALA A 77 12.45 -23.68 -9.74
C ALA A 77 13.40 -23.34 -10.91
N ALA A 78 14.45 -24.15 -11.09
CA ALA A 78 15.41 -23.94 -12.17
C ALA A 78 14.72 -23.91 -13.54
N GLY A 79 14.96 -22.86 -14.31
CA GLY A 79 14.37 -22.65 -15.64
C GLY A 79 12.97 -22.06 -15.62
N VAL A 80 12.28 -22.01 -14.49
CA VAL A 80 10.95 -21.38 -14.36
C VAL A 80 11.12 -19.87 -14.15
N LYS A 81 10.35 -19.11 -14.89
CA LYS A 81 10.38 -17.63 -14.83
C LYS A 81 9.21 -17.13 -13.98
N ARG A 82 9.50 -16.82 -12.70
CA ARG A 82 8.50 -16.18 -11.83
C ARG A 82 8.10 -14.83 -12.38
N VAL A 83 6.78 -14.56 -12.37
CA VAL A 83 6.20 -13.26 -12.71
C VAL A 83 5.38 -12.78 -11.50
N VAL A 84 5.69 -11.60 -10.99
CA VAL A 84 4.91 -10.97 -9.93
C VAL A 84 4.00 -9.90 -10.51
N PHE A 85 2.72 -9.94 -10.16
CA PHE A 85 1.73 -8.93 -10.52
C PHE A 85 1.52 -8.01 -9.32
N MET A 86 2.12 -6.82 -9.38
CA MET A 86 1.95 -5.75 -8.40
C MET A 86 0.81 -4.84 -8.82
N GLY A 87 -0.14 -4.59 -7.90
CA GLY A 87 -1.25 -3.69 -8.21
C GLY A 87 -2.30 -3.55 -7.11
N ASP A 88 -3.45 -3.09 -7.52
CA ASP A 88 -4.60 -2.77 -6.67
C ASP A 88 -5.72 -3.83 -6.77
N SER A 89 -6.99 -3.38 -6.62
CA SER A 89 -8.20 -4.23 -6.74
C SER A 89 -8.33 -4.90 -8.12
N ILE A 90 -7.84 -4.26 -9.17
CA ILE A 90 -7.91 -4.82 -10.52
C ILE A 90 -6.95 -5.99 -10.63
N THR A 91 -5.74 -5.88 -10.10
CA THR A 91 -4.79 -6.99 -10.01
C THR A 91 -5.31 -8.10 -9.09
N GLN A 92 -5.81 -7.75 -7.90
CA GLN A 92 -6.41 -8.72 -6.98
C GLN A 92 -7.59 -9.47 -7.62
N GLY A 93 -8.38 -8.78 -8.42
CA GLY A 93 -9.61 -9.32 -9.02
C GLY A 93 -9.40 -10.41 -10.08
N TRP A 94 -8.19 -10.59 -10.61
CA TRP A 94 -7.91 -11.68 -11.55
C TRP A 94 -8.31 -13.04 -10.96
N VAL A 95 -7.96 -13.31 -9.70
CA VAL A 95 -8.25 -14.57 -9.01
C VAL A 95 -9.75 -14.84 -8.91
N HIS A 96 -10.55 -13.80 -8.65
CA HIS A 96 -11.99 -13.94 -8.45
C HIS A 96 -12.79 -14.10 -9.74
N ASN A 97 -12.19 -13.81 -10.89
CA ASN A 97 -12.87 -13.87 -12.17
C ASN A 97 -12.57 -15.17 -12.95
N GLY A 98 -11.82 -16.10 -12.35
CA GLY A 98 -11.51 -17.39 -12.96
C GLY A 98 -10.78 -17.28 -14.30
N VAL A 99 -10.00 -16.20 -14.45
CA VAL A 99 -9.13 -15.94 -15.59
C VAL A 99 -7.71 -15.91 -15.02
N PRO A 100 -6.75 -16.68 -15.54
CA PRO A 100 -5.36 -16.59 -15.08
C PRO A 100 -4.87 -15.13 -15.07
N PRO A 101 -4.01 -14.71 -14.14
CA PRO A 101 -2.99 -15.55 -13.54
C PRO A 101 -3.49 -16.29 -12.30
N GLU A 102 -4.14 -17.42 -12.48
CA GLU A 102 -4.17 -18.41 -11.41
C GLU A 102 -2.99 -19.36 -11.60
N PRO A 103 -2.44 -19.93 -10.51
CA PRO A 103 -1.40 -20.95 -10.60
C PRO A 103 -1.92 -22.30 -11.12
N ALA A 104 -2.98 -22.28 -11.94
CA ALA A 104 -3.56 -23.48 -12.54
C ALA A 104 -2.67 -24.09 -13.63
N ASP A 105 -1.72 -23.31 -14.17
CA ASP A 105 -0.70 -23.83 -15.08
C ASP A 105 0.60 -23.99 -14.29
N ALA A 106 0.94 -25.22 -13.90
CA ALA A 106 2.18 -25.53 -13.17
C ALA A 106 3.46 -25.11 -13.93
N ALA A 107 3.36 -24.77 -15.21
CA ALA A 107 4.45 -24.22 -16.00
C ALA A 107 4.61 -22.70 -15.81
N LYS A 108 3.63 -22.02 -15.20
CA LYS A 108 3.64 -20.58 -14.95
C LYS A 108 3.74 -20.31 -13.46
N ASP A 109 4.87 -19.81 -13.01
CA ASP A 109 5.06 -19.32 -11.62
C ASP A 109 4.63 -17.85 -11.55
N TRP A 110 3.31 -17.62 -11.51
CA TRP A 110 2.70 -16.29 -11.46
C TRP A 110 2.18 -16.01 -10.06
N VAL A 111 2.61 -14.90 -9.49
CA VAL A 111 2.32 -14.50 -8.11
C VAL A 111 1.52 -13.21 -8.12
N ASN A 112 0.29 -13.25 -7.62
CA ASN A 112 -0.57 -12.07 -7.50
C ASN A 112 -0.28 -11.33 -6.19
N ARG A 113 0.06 -10.05 -6.28
CA ARG A 113 0.30 -9.13 -5.16
C ARG A 113 -0.57 -7.88 -5.29
N GLY A 114 -1.81 -8.07 -5.76
CA GLY A 114 -2.84 -7.04 -5.79
C GLY A 114 -3.48 -6.84 -4.42
N ILE A 115 -3.65 -5.57 -3.99
CA ILE A 115 -4.38 -5.20 -2.78
C ILE A 115 -5.40 -4.11 -3.11
N SER A 116 -6.67 -4.40 -2.90
CA SER A 116 -7.77 -3.50 -3.21
C SER A 116 -7.60 -2.13 -2.56
N GLY A 117 -7.89 -1.08 -3.32
CA GLY A 117 -7.89 0.31 -2.86
C GLY A 117 -6.51 0.96 -2.71
N GLN A 118 -5.42 0.21 -2.89
CA GLN A 118 -4.08 0.75 -2.71
C GLN A 118 -3.69 1.76 -3.79
N THR A 119 -2.97 2.78 -3.32
CA THR A 119 -2.31 3.82 -4.11
C THR A 119 -0.84 3.49 -4.34
N THR A 120 -0.21 4.18 -5.28
CA THR A 120 1.19 3.94 -5.65
C THR A 120 2.19 4.08 -4.49
N PRO A 121 2.08 5.06 -3.53
CA PRO A 121 2.99 5.11 -2.40
C PRO A 121 2.87 3.90 -1.47
N GLN A 122 1.66 3.34 -1.27
CA GLN A 122 1.50 2.11 -0.50
C GLN A 122 2.17 0.92 -1.19
N MET A 123 2.03 0.80 -2.52
CA MET A 123 2.69 -0.23 -3.31
C MET A 123 4.22 -0.08 -3.28
N LEU A 124 4.73 1.15 -3.35
CA LEU A 124 6.17 1.43 -3.28
C LEU A 124 6.77 0.96 -1.94
N ILE A 125 6.08 1.20 -0.81
CA ILE A 125 6.55 0.76 0.51
C ILE A 125 6.66 -0.78 0.59
N ARG A 126 5.68 -1.51 0.04
CA ARG A 126 5.67 -2.99 0.06
C ARG A 126 6.39 -3.63 -1.14
N PHE A 127 6.98 -2.82 -2.03
CA PHE A 127 7.58 -3.34 -3.25
C PHE A 127 8.75 -4.30 -2.99
N ARG A 128 9.53 -4.04 -1.95
CA ARG A 128 10.63 -4.94 -1.60
C ARG A 128 10.14 -6.32 -1.14
N PRO A 129 9.32 -6.46 -0.07
CA PRO A 129 8.89 -7.78 0.38
C PRO A 129 8.03 -8.50 -0.65
N ASP A 130 7.08 -7.81 -1.30
CA ASP A 130 6.08 -8.43 -2.17
C ASP A 130 6.55 -8.64 -3.61
N VAL A 131 7.70 -8.07 -4.01
CA VAL A 131 8.26 -8.21 -5.37
C VAL A 131 9.72 -8.63 -5.34
N ILE A 132 10.62 -7.78 -4.83
CA ILE A 132 12.06 -7.96 -4.98
C ILE A 132 12.53 -9.25 -4.29
N ASP A 133 12.09 -9.48 -3.06
CA ASP A 133 12.50 -10.61 -2.23
C ASP A 133 11.95 -11.95 -2.76
N LEU A 134 10.91 -11.91 -3.59
CA LEU A 134 10.35 -13.08 -4.29
C LEU A 134 11.19 -13.51 -5.52
N LYS A 135 12.20 -12.70 -5.89
CA LYS A 135 13.17 -12.96 -6.97
C LYS A 135 12.49 -13.28 -8.32
N PRO A 136 11.55 -12.46 -8.79
CA PRO A 136 10.90 -12.70 -10.07
C PRO A 136 11.84 -12.38 -11.23
N SER A 137 11.56 -12.99 -12.39
CA SER A 137 12.17 -12.61 -13.66
C SER A 137 11.50 -11.37 -14.26
N VAL A 138 10.20 -11.19 -13.98
CA VAL A 138 9.37 -10.08 -14.50
C VAL A 138 8.46 -9.57 -13.38
N VAL A 139 8.29 -8.27 -13.29
CA VAL A 139 7.19 -7.64 -12.57
C VAL A 139 6.23 -6.96 -13.54
N VAL A 140 4.94 -7.20 -13.35
CA VAL A 140 3.84 -6.51 -14.03
C VAL A 140 3.27 -5.48 -13.06
N ILE A 141 3.30 -4.20 -13.42
CA ILE A 141 2.82 -3.10 -12.57
C ILE A 141 1.55 -2.51 -13.18
N LEU A 142 0.44 -2.58 -12.44
CA LEU A 142 -0.84 -1.95 -12.78
C LEU A 142 -1.30 -1.12 -11.58
N ALA A 143 -1.14 0.20 -11.64
CA ALA A 143 -1.40 1.10 -10.52
C ALA A 143 -1.69 2.53 -11.00
N GLY A 144 -2.30 3.35 -10.11
CA GLY A 144 -2.53 4.79 -10.31
C GLY A 144 -4.00 5.20 -10.34
N ILE A 145 -4.93 4.28 -10.54
CA ILE A 145 -6.38 4.63 -10.56
C ILE A 145 -6.85 5.13 -9.18
N ASN A 146 -6.35 4.53 -8.10
CA ASN A 146 -6.68 4.91 -6.73
C ASN A 146 -6.01 6.22 -6.29
N ASP A 147 -4.88 6.55 -6.88
CA ASP A 147 -4.21 7.85 -6.74
C ASP A 147 -5.09 8.96 -7.33
N ILE A 148 -5.56 8.76 -8.55
CA ILE A 148 -6.51 9.67 -9.24
C ILE A 148 -7.82 9.79 -8.45
N ALA A 149 -8.28 8.70 -7.84
CA ALA A 149 -9.45 8.69 -6.96
C ALA A 149 -9.18 9.36 -5.60
N GLY A 150 -7.91 9.60 -5.23
CA GLY A 150 -7.52 10.22 -3.97
C GLY A 150 -7.79 9.34 -2.74
N ASN A 151 -7.65 8.01 -2.86
CA ASN A 151 -7.97 7.06 -1.79
C ASN A 151 -7.15 7.27 -0.51
N THR A 152 -5.93 7.77 -0.62
CA THR A 152 -5.05 8.10 0.53
C THR A 152 -4.84 9.60 0.71
N GLY A 153 -5.69 10.41 0.12
CA GLY A 153 -5.61 11.87 0.09
C GLY A 153 -5.31 12.42 -1.30
N PRO A 154 -5.28 13.75 -1.44
CA PRO A 154 -4.92 14.38 -2.71
C PRO A 154 -3.51 13.98 -3.14
N MET A 155 -3.35 13.67 -4.42
CA MET A 155 -2.07 13.36 -5.05
C MET A 155 -2.03 13.97 -6.44
N THR A 156 -0.90 14.55 -6.82
CA THR A 156 -0.69 15.06 -8.19
C THR A 156 -0.39 13.90 -9.14
N LEU A 157 -0.49 14.17 -10.45
CA LEU A 157 -0.12 13.16 -11.44
C LEU A 157 1.39 12.90 -11.40
N GLU A 158 2.19 13.94 -11.20
CA GLU A 158 3.65 13.87 -11.08
C GLU A 158 4.09 13.02 -9.87
N GLU A 159 3.38 13.08 -8.75
CA GLU A 159 3.64 12.22 -7.59
C GLU A 159 3.32 10.75 -7.91
N THR A 160 2.21 10.50 -8.62
CA THR A 160 1.85 9.16 -9.09
C THR A 160 2.89 8.61 -10.07
N GLU A 161 3.31 9.43 -11.04
CA GLU A 161 4.35 9.12 -12.01
C GLU A 161 5.69 8.83 -11.33
N GLY A 162 6.10 9.64 -10.35
CA GLY A 162 7.32 9.44 -9.57
C GLY A 162 7.32 8.12 -8.78
N ASN A 163 6.18 7.72 -8.21
CA ASN A 163 6.07 6.42 -7.52
C ASN A 163 6.14 5.24 -8.50
N LEU A 164 5.50 5.36 -9.67
CA LEU A 164 5.57 4.35 -10.74
C LEU A 164 7.00 4.21 -11.26
N ALA A 165 7.70 5.33 -11.51
CA ALA A 165 9.10 5.36 -11.89
C ALA A 165 9.96 4.67 -10.84
N SER A 166 9.80 5.02 -9.57
CA SER A 166 10.57 4.44 -8.46
C SER A 166 10.41 2.92 -8.37
N MET A 167 9.19 2.38 -8.54
CA MET A 167 8.97 0.93 -8.56
C MET A 167 9.67 0.27 -9.75
N ALA A 168 9.60 0.88 -10.94
CA ALA A 168 10.24 0.35 -12.15
C ALA A 168 11.77 0.38 -12.04
N GLU A 169 12.33 1.46 -11.53
CA GLU A 169 13.78 1.62 -11.29
C GLU A 169 14.30 0.64 -10.24
N LEU A 170 13.56 0.44 -9.13
CA LEU A 170 13.88 -0.55 -8.13
C LEU A 170 13.91 -1.96 -8.72
N ALA A 171 12.93 -2.32 -9.54
CA ALA A 171 12.91 -3.60 -10.24
C ALA A 171 14.13 -3.76 -11.15
N ALA A 172 14.40 -2.76 -12.01
CA ALA A 172 15.52 -2.78 -12.93
C ALA A 172 16.87 -2.89 -12.22
N ALA A 173 17.06 -2.15 -11.12
CA ALA A 173 18.26 -2.22 -10.28
C ALA A 173 18.52 -3.61 -9.68
N HIS A 174 17.49 -4.43 -9.56
CA HIS A 174 17.58 -5.83 -9.09
C HIS A 174 17.55 -6.85 -10.24
N GLY A 175 17.69 -6.40 -11.51
CA GLY A 175 17.70 -7.27 -12.67
C GLY A 175 16.33 -7.86 -13.04
N ILE A 176 15.25 -7.31 -12.49
CA ILE A 176 13.87 -7.72 -12.77
C ILE A 176 13.38 -6.96 -14.00
N LYS A 177 12.88 -7.68 -15.00
CA LYS A 177 12.28 -7.07 -16.20
C LYS A 177 10.95 -6.42 -15.84
N VAL A 178 10.67 -5.25 -16.42
CA VAL A 178 9.50 -4.44 -16.08
C VAL A 178 8.48 -4.43 -17.20
N VAL A 179 7.22 -4.73 -16.84
CA VAL A 179 6.04 -4.55 -17.68
C VAL A 179 5.13 -3.52 -17.00
N MET A 180 5.02 -2.34 -17.59
CA MET A 180 4.13 -1.28 -17.13
C MET A 180 2.79 -1.37 -17.88
N CYS A 181 1.70 -1.54 -17.15
CA CYS A 181 0.37 -1.62 -17.75
C CYS A 181 -0.34 -0.28 -17.63
N SER A 182 -0.99 0.16 -18.71
CA SER A 182 -1.81 1.36 -18.66
C SER A 182 -2.89 1.27 -17.59
N ILE A 183 -3.17 2.37 -16.92
CA ILE A 183 -4.34 2.53 -16.07
C ILE A 183 -5.59 2.28 -16.93
N MET A 184 -6.56 1.57 -16.37
CA MET A 184 -7.81 1.22 -17.05
C MET A 184 -8.66 2.46 -17.35
N PRO A 185 -9.50 2.45 -18.41
CA PRO A 185 -10.44 3.54 -18.66
C PRO A 185 -11.38 3.74 -17.47
N ALA A 186 -11.60 4.97 -17.05
CA ALA A 186 -12.58 5.31 -16.05
C ALA A 186 -13.21 6.68 -16.39
N PHE A 187 -14.54 6.71 -16.58
CA PHE A 187 -15.27 7.94 -16.87
C PHE A 187 -15.57 8.71 -15.59
N ASP A 188 -15.95 8.01 -14.52
CA ASP A 188 -16.22 8.55 -13.19
C ASP A 188 -16.00 7.46 -12.13
N PHE A 189 -15.99 7.84 -10.86
CA PHE A 189 -15.92 6.90 -9.74
C PHE A 189 -17.26 6.87 -9.00
N PRO A 190 -17.98 5.73 -8.94
CA PRO A 190 -19.28 5.65 -8.26
C PRO A 190 -19.22 6.07 -6.78
N TRP A 191 -18.10 5.82 -6.11
CA TRP A 191 -17.87 6.19 -4.71
C TRP A 191 -17.35 7.62 -4.52
N ARG A 192 -17.00 8.31 -5.60
CA ARG A 192 -16.43 9.67 -5.57
C ARG A 192 -16.71 10.40 -6.88
N PRO A 193 -17.98 10.68 -7.16
CA PRO A 193 -18.39 11.25 -8.46
C PRO A 193 -17.84 12.67 -8.67
N GLY A 194 -17.63 13.02 -9.93
CA GLY A 194 -17.23 14.37 -10.34
C GLY A 194 -15.73 14.64 -10.33
N LEU A 195 -14.88 13.61 -10.17
CA LEU A 195 -13.42 13.77 -10.24
C LEU A 195 -12.87 13.80 -11.67
N GLU A 196 -13.70 13.48 -12.67
CA GLU A 196 -13.33 13.47 -14.09
C GLU A 196 -12.01 12.72 -14.34
N PRO A 197 -11.95 11.42 -14.03
CA PRO A 197 -10.69 10.67 -14.12
C PRO A 197 -10.15 10.47 -15.53
N ALA A 198 -11.01 10.44 -16.56
CA ALA A 198 -10.61 10.08 -17.91
C ALA A 198 -9.43 10.90 -18.47
N PRO A 199 -9.42 12.25 -18.42
CA PRO A 199 -8.27 13.03 -18.89
C PRO A 199 -7.00 12.77 -18.05
N LYS A 200 -7.13 12.54 -16.75
CA LYS A 200 -6.01 12.23 -15.85
C LYS A 200 -5.40 10.86 -16.18
N VAL A 201 -6.24 9.85 -16.40
CA VAL A 201 -5.84 8.51 -16.84
C VAL A 201 -5.05 8.59 -18.15
N ILE A 202 -5.56 9.35 -19.13
CA ILE A 202 -4.88 9.54 -20.42
C ILE A 202 -3.51 10.20 -20.23
N ALA A 203 -3.41 11.22 -19.36
CA ALA A 203 -2.16 11.92 -19.09
C ALA A 203 -1.10 10.97 -18.51
N VAL A 204 -1.44 10.25 -17.42
CA VAL A 204 -0.51 9.28 -16.80
C VAL A 204 -0.14 8.16 -17.77
N ASN A 205 -1.10 7.63 -18.53
CA ASN A 205 -0.82 6.59 -19.53
C ASN A 205 0.11 7.07 -20.65
N THR A 206 -0.03 8.33 -21.06
CA THR A 206 0.85 8.95 -22.06
C THR A 206 2.28 9.06 -21.53
N TRP A 207 2.44 9.55 -20.31
CA TRP A 207 3.71 9.60 -19.63
C TRP A 207 4.31 8.19 -19.48
N MET A 208 3.53 7.24 -18.94
CA MET A 208 3.98 5.86 -18.70
C MET A 208 4.50 5.19 -19.97
N LYS A 209 3.81 5.40 -21.11
CA LYS A 209 4.23 4.87 -22.41
C LYS A 209 5.58 5.46 -22.87
N ALA A 210 5.76 6.76 -22.70
CA ALA A 210 7.00 7.45 -23.03
C ALA A 210 8.15 6.99 -22.12
N TYR A 211 7.88 6.96 -20.80
CA TYR A 211 8.85 6.51 -19.80
C TYR A 211 9.30 5.06 -20.02
N ALA A 212 8.36 4.16 -20.30
CA ALA A 212 8.70 2.78 -20.60
C ALA A 212 9.58 2.66 -21.86
N ALA A 213 9.30 3.44 -22.89
CA ALA A 213 10.10 3.45 -24.12
C ALA A 213 11.52 3.98 -23.88
N GLU A 214 11.67 5.05 -23.10
CA GLU A 214 12.95 5.65 -22.75
C GLU A 214 13.86 4.69 -21.96
N HIS A 215 13.26 3.92 -21.03
CA HIS A 215 14.01 3.02 -20.14
C HIS A 215 14.09 1.57 -20.64
N GLY A 216 13.58 1.30 -21.84
CA GLY A 216 13.59 -0.07 -22.39
C GLY A 216 12.64 -1.04 -21.68
N PHE A 217 11.64 -0.52 -20.97
CA PHE A 217 10.59 -1.33 -20.34
C PHE A 217 9.49 -1.68 -21.34
N VAL A 218 8.70 -2.68 -21.04
CA VAL A 218 7.54 -3.06 -21.85
C VAL A 218 6.32 -2.28 -21.37
N TYR A 219 5.62 -1.63 -22.29
CA TYR A 219 4.32 -1.02 -22.04
C TYR A 219 3.21 -1.91 -22.59
N VAL A 220 2.16 -2.18 -21.80
CA VAL A 220 0.96 -2.92 -22.16
C VAL A 220 -0.24 -1.98 -22.13
N ASP A 221 -0.90 -1.83 -23.27
CA ASP A 221 -2.01 -0.91 -23.45
C ASP A 221 -3.36 -1.59 -23.25
N TYR A 222 -3.84 -1.70 -22.02
CA TYR A 222 -5.20 -2.13 -21.72
C TYR A 222 -6.22 -1.05 -22.05
N HIS A 223 -5.85 0.24 -21.83
CA HIS A 223 -6.76 1.35 -22.01
C HIS A 223 -7.36 1.40 -23.40
N SER A 224 -6.53 1.40 -24.44
CA SER A 224 -6.99 1.50 -25.83
C SER A 224 -7.81 0.30 -26.26
N ALA A 225 -7.58 -0.88 -25.67
CA ALA A 225 -8.33 -2.09 -25.98
C ALA A 225 -9.74 -2.13 -25.34
N MET A 226 -10.00 -1.29 -24.34
CA MET A 226 -11.19 -1.43 -23.48
C MET A 226 -12.00 -0.13 -23.32
N VAL A 227 -11.52 1.01 -23.82
CA VAL A 227 -12.17 2.31 -23.66
C VAL A 227 -13.43 2.44 -24.52
N ASP A 228 -14.49 3.00 -23.94
CA ASP A 228 -15.70 3.41 -24.68
C ASP A 228 -15.60 4.87 -25.19
N SER A 229 -16.61 5.30 -25.95
CA SER A 229 -16.67 6.66 -26.53
C SER A 229 -16.69 7.80 -25.49
N ARG A 230 -16.91 7.50 -24.21
CA ARG A 230 -16.93 8.49 -23.11
C ARG A 230 -15.60 8.52 -22.35
N GLY A 231 -14.64 7.66 -22.68
CA GLY A 231 -13.38 7.52 -21.97
C GLY A 231 -13.44 6.58 -20.75
N GLY A 232 -14.48 5.76 -20.63
CA GLY A 232 -14.68 4.82 -19.53
C GLY A 232 -14.70 3.37 -19.98
N LEU A 233 -14.88 2.45 -19.03
CA LEU A 233 -15.17 1.05 -19.32
C LEU A 233 -16.65 0.89 -19.70
N PRO A 234 -16.96 0.21 -20.82
CA PRO A 234 -18.34 -0.08 -21.19
C PRO A 234 -19.00 -1.06 -20.20
N LYS A 235 -20.33 -0.99 -20.08
CA LYS A 235 -21.11 -1.87 -19.17
C LYS A 235 -20.92 -3.38 -19.44
N THR A 236 -20.53 -3.74 -20.63
CA THR A 236 -20.21 -5.13 -21.00
C THR A 236 -18.91 -5.63 -20.35
N LEU A 237 -18.04 -4.72 -19.98
CA LEU A 237 -16.74 -5.01 -19.37
C LEU A 237 -16.65 -4.65 -17.88
N SER A 238 -17.57 -3.83 -17.35
CA SER A 238 -17.57 -3.40 -15.97
C SER A 238 -18.98 -3.06 -15.49
N ASN A 239 -19.31 -3.43 -14.24
CA ASN A 239 -20.58 -3.05 -13.61
C ASN A 239 -20.53 -1.63 -13.01
N ASP A 240 -19.37 -1.21 -12.53
CA ASP A 240 -19.17 0.06 -11.82
C ASP A 240 -18.35 1.08 -12.62
N GLY A 241 -17.91 0.71 -13.82
CA GLY A 241 -17.12 1.58 -14.70
C GLY A 241 -15.62 1.64 -14.38
N VAL A 242 -15.15 0.85 -13.41
CA VAL A 242 -13.74 0.83 -12.96
C VAL A 242 -13.18 -0.60 -12.91
N HIS A 243 -13.89 -1.54 -12.27
CA HIS A 243 -13.43 -2.91 -12.07
C HIS A 243 -13.86 -3.79 -13.24
N PRO A 244 -12.93 -4.44 -13.95
CA PRO A 244 -13.25 -5.33 -15.03
C PRO A 244 -14.04 -6.56 -14.56
N LEU A 245 -15.03 -6.96 -15.35
CA LEU A 245 -15.68 -8.27 -15.27
C LEU A 245 -14.80 -9.33 -15.96
N LYS A 246 -15.22 -10.59 -15.89
CA LYS A 246 -14.56 -11.70 -16.59
C LYS A 246 -14.26 -11.39 -18.05
N ALA A 247 -15.19 -10.74 -18.77
CA ALA A 247 -15.00 -10.33 -20.16
C ALA A 247 -13.85 -9.30 -20.32
N GLY A 248 -13.70 -8.37 -19.35
CA GLY A 248 -12.59 -7.41 -19.35
C GLY A 248 -11.24 -8.11 -19.11
N TYR A 249 -11.16 -9.00 -18.14
CA TYR A 249 -9.94 -9.78 -17.91
C TYR A 249 -9.57 -10.69 -19.09
N ALA A 250 -10.56 -11.20 -19.81
CA ALA A 250 -10.30 -11.97 -21.03
C ALA A 250 -9.65 -11.15 -22.16
N ILE A 251 -9.88 -9.83 -22.19
CA ILE A 251 -9.15 -8.92 -23.09
C ILE A 251 -7.74 -8.61 -22.53
N MET A 252 -7.61 -8.42 -21.22
CA MET A 252 -6.33 -8.08 -20.57
C MET A 252 -5.31 -9.22 -20.68
N LEU A 253 -5.75 -10.48 -20.54
CA LEU A 253 -4.87 -11.64 -20.43
C LEU A 253 -3.91 -11.78 -21.64
N PRO A 254 -4.36 -11.87 -22.89
CA PRO A 254 -3.45 -12.01 -24.02
C PRO A 254 -2.49 -10.83 -24.19
N LEU A 255 -2.91 -9.64 -23.79
CA LEU A 255 -2.06 -8.43 -23.85
C LEU A 255 -0.90 -8.52 -22.86
N VAL A 256 -1.18 -8.91 -21.61
CA VAL A 256 -0.12 -9.05 -20.60
C VAL A 256 0.77 -10.23 -20.88
N GLU A 257 0.25 -11.35 -21.37
CA GLU A 257 1.07 -12.50 -21.81
C GLU A 257 2.06 -12.11 -22.89
N ALA A 258 1.61 -11.37 -23.90
CA ALA A 258 2.49 -10.84 -24.95
C ALA A 258 3.54 -9.86 -24.36
N GLY A 259 3.14 -9.02 -23.42
CA GLY A 259 4.06 -8.11 -22.70
C GLY A 259 5.13 -8.85 -21.91
N ILE A 260 4.73 -9.87 -21.15
CA ILE A 260 5.66 -10.72 -20.39
C ILE A 260 6.63 -11.46 -21.32
N ALA A 261 6.12 -12.06 -22.39
CA ALA A 261 6.95 -12.74 -23.38
C ALA A 261 7.98 -11.79 -24.01
N LYS A 262 7.56 -10.56 -24.36
CA LYS A 262 8.46 -9.52 -24.88
C LYS A 262 9.52 -9.13 -23.84
N ALA A 263 9.17 -8.95 -22.58
CA ALA A 263 10.09 -8.62 -21.50
C ALA A 263 11.13 -9.72 -21.28
N LEU A 264 10.72 -10.99 -21.34
CA LEU A 264 11.61 -12.15 -21.18
C LEU A 264 12.54 -12.35 -22.38
N ALA A 265 12.14 -11.93 -23.59
CA ALA A 265 12.95 -12.03 -24.79
C ALA A 265 14.00 -10.88 -24.94
N ALA A 266 13.81 -9.78 -24.21
CA ALA A 266 14.77 -8.68 -24.20
C ALA A 266 16.05 -9.06 -23.45
N ASN A 267 17.22 -8.88 -24.11
CA ASN A 267 18.56 -9.17 -23.56
C ASN A 267 18.96 -8.23 -22.42
#